data_a19c5bfc602840984d6ed598fbadb1e3
#
_entry.id   a19c5bfc602840984d6ed598fbadb1e3
#
_cell.length_a   1.000
_cell.length_b   1.000
_cell.length_c   1.000
_cell.angle_alpha   90.00
_cell.angle_beta   90.00
_cell.angle_gamma   90.00
#
_symmetry.space_group_name_H-M   'P 1'
#
loop_
_entity.id
_entity.type
_entity.pdbx_description
1 polymer ?
#
loop_
_entity_poly.entity_id
_entity_poly.type
_entity_poly.pdbx_seq_one_letter_code
_entity_poly.pdbx_strand_id
1 'polypeptide(L)'
;QAEDGIRDCLLSRGLGDVYKRQMVEYEAIKNHVTMWNVAVERQIRVIGPDAEKFTDYVITRDATKISPLRARYVILCNYKGGVLNDPILLRISKDEFWFSLSDSDIGLYLQGVNADKRFDVEIDEIDACPVQIQGPKAIALMKDLVGDQIDLDNIPFYGLAEVTVGGRSCVISQTGFSGESGYEIYLRNATLYADDMWDAVLEAGKKHNLMVIAPAHHRRIQAGILSWGQDLDHEHNPFQCNLGYQVSLSGKGEWEKKGDYVGKQALEKMKADLKDGHKPYKLQLVGLEIGGKPIDEYAPDFWLVSPGDGGDPCGFITSPWYHPEKGKNIAMGYIPFDGTLNANGFPKWDLGMKYKVHLP
;
A
#
# COMPACT_ATOMS: atom_id res chain seq x y z
N GLN A 1 -13.64 -11.41 -23.31
CA GLN A 1 -12.16 -11.51 -23.52
C GLN A 1 -11.37 -11.13 -22.27
N ALA A 2 -11.81 -10.15 -21.44
CA ALA A 2 -11.15 -9.82 -20.16
C ALA A 2 -11.42 -10.88 -19.08
N GLU A 3 -12.62 -11.45 -19.02
CA GLU A 3 -12.96 -12.56 -18.11
C GLU A 3 -12.19 -13.85 -18.42
N ASP A 4 -11.93 -14.13 -19.69
CA ASP A 4 -11.16 -15.30 -20.09
C ASP A 4 -9.67 -15.16 -19.68
N GLY A 5 -9.11 -13.96 -19.73
CA GLY A 5 -7.75 -13.69 -19.25
C GLY A 5 -7.58 -13.88 -17.74
N ILE A 6 -8.60 -13.54 -16.94
CA ILE A 6 -8.58 -13.71 -15.46
C ILE A 6 -8.80 -15.19 -15.10
N ARG A 7 -9.71 -15.91 -15.78
CA ARG A 7 -9.94 -17.33 -15.56
C ARG A 7 -8.72 -18.18 -15.96
N ASP A 8 -8.06 -17.86 -17.07
CA ASP A 8 -6.82 -18.52 -17.47
C ASP A 8 -5.65 -18.27 -16.51
N CYS A 9 -5.63 -17.14 -15.80
CA CYS A 9 -4.60 -16.83 -14.81
C CYS A 9 -4.72 -17.65 -13.52
N LEU A 10 -5.94 -18.02 -13.10
CA LEU A 10 -6.17 -18.55 -11.75
C LEU A 10 -6.54 -20.03 -11.69
N LEU A 11 -7.02 -20.67 -12.75
CA LEU A 11 -7.68 -21.96 -12.62
C LEU A 11 -7.23 -23.07 -13.58
N SER A 12 -6.39 -22.83 -14.58
CA SER A 12 -6.15 -23.83 -15.64
C SER A 12 -4.71 -24.32 -15.82
N ARG A 13 -3.73 -23.77 -15.09
CA ARG A 13 -2.32 -24.18 -15.26
C ARG A 13 -1.74 -24.67 -13.95
N GLY A 14 -1.05 -25.81 -14.00
CA GLY A 14 -0.37 -26.38 -12.84
C GLY A 14 0.62 -25.39 -12.21
N LEU A 15 0.86 -25.52 -10.91
CA LEU A 15 1.69 -24.61 -10.09
C LEU A 15 3.05 -24.24 -10.70
N GLY A 16 3.67 -25.15 -11.47
CA GLY A 16 4.93 -24.88 -12.19
C GLY A 16 4.84 -23.82 -13.30
N ASP A 17 3.67 -23.61 -13.91
CA ASP A 17 3.47 -22.58 -14.92
C ASP A 17 3.24 -21.20 -14.28
N VAL A 18 2.64 -21.14 -13.09
CA VAL A 18 2.49 -19.92 -12.31
C VAL A 18 3.85 -19.34 -11.94
N TYR A 19 4.77 -20.15 -11.43
CA TYR A 19 6.14 -19.71 -11.11
C TYR A 19 6.91 -19.20 -12.32
N LYS A 20 6.84 -19.91 -13.47
CA LYS A 20 7.48 -19.45 -14.70
C LYS A 20 6.94 -18.11 -15.17
N ARG A 21 5.62 -17.89 -15.06
CA ARG A 21 4.99 -16.62 -15.41
C ARG A 21 5.43 -15.51 -14.45
N GLN A 22 5.51 -15.77 -13.15
CA GLN A 22 6.00 -14.82 -12.17
C GLN A 22 7.40 -14.32 -12.47
N MET A 23 8.31 -15.20 -12.91
CA MET A 23 9.66 -14.80 -13.31
C MET A 23 9.65 -13.92 -14.56
N VAL A 24 8.79 -14.20 -15.54
CA VAL A 24 8.64 -13.39 -16.75
C VAL A 24 8.07 -11.99 -16.38
N GLU A 25 7.07 -11.95 -15.51
CA GLU A 25 6.50 -10.70 -14.99
C GLU A 25 7.53 -9.91 -14.15
N TYR A 26 8.33 -10.61 -13.35
CA TYR A 26 9.43 -10.01 -12.60
C TYR A 26 10.47 -9.34 -13.51
N GLU A 27 10.92 -10.05 -14.56
CA GLU A 27 11.84 -9.51 -15.55
C GLU A 27 11.23 -8.29 -16.29
N ALA A 28 9.95 -8.35 -16.62
CA ALA A 28 9.27 -7.26 -17.30
C ALA A 28 9.22 -5.99 -16.43
N ILE A 29 8.84 -6.10 -15.16
CA ILE A 29 8.76 -4.94 -14.26
C ILE A 29 10.13 -4.37 -13.91
N LYS A 30 11.18 -5.20 -13.90
CA LYS A 30 12.55 -4.78 -13.62
C LYS A 30 13.24 -4.09 -14.80
N ASN A 31 12.93 -4.50 -16.03
CA ASN A 31 13.69 -4.10 -17.21
C ASN A 31 12.90 -3.27 -18.23
N HIS A 32 11.57 -3.26 -18.12
CA HIS A 32 10.67 -2.62 -19.08
C HIS A 32 9.62 -1.76 -18.38
N VAL A 33 8.39 -1.96 -18.73
CA VAL A 33 7.20 -1.36 -18.10
C VAL A 33 6.09 -2.39 -18.06
N THR A 34 5.36 -2.37 -16.96
CA THR A 34 4.22 -3.26 -16.76
C THR A 34 2.96 -2.45 -16.47
N MET A 35 1.81 -3.05 -16.77
CA MET A 35 0.50 -2.51 -16.45
C MET A 35 -0.33 -3.58 -15.75
N TRP A 36 -1.07 -3.19 -14.71
CA TRP A 36 -2.09 -4.04 -14.10
C TRP A 36 -3.26 -3.24 -13.57
N ASN A 37 -4.42 -3.87 -13.60
CA ASN A 37 -5.64 -3.31 -13.06
C ASN A 37 -5.61 -3.40 -11.52
N VAL A 38 -5.84 -2.28 -10.87
CA VAL A 38 -6.00 -2.16 -9.42
C VAL A 38 -7.33 -1.48 -9.04
N ALA A 39 -8.37 -1.67 -9.87
CA ALA A 39 -9.68 -1.07 -9.63
C ALA A 39 -10.34 -1.54 -8.31
N VAL A 40 -9.82 -2.58 -7.67
CA VAL A 40 -10.20 -2.96 -6.29
C VAL A 40 -9.86 -1.88 -5.27
N GLU A 41 -8.87 -1.02 -5.58
CA GLU A 41 -8.55 0.19 -4.83
C GLU A 41 -9.60 1.26 -5.11
N ARG A 42 -10.80 1.08 -4.53
CA ARG A 42 -11.92 2.02 -4.69
C ARG A 42 -11.56 3.39 -4.13
N GLN A 43 -12.12 4.43 -4.74
CA GLN A 43 -11.85 5.80 -4.34
C GLN A 43 -13.00 6.34 -3.49
N ILE A 44 -12.73 6.61 -2.21
CA ILE A 44 -13.67 7.33 -1.35
C ILE A 44 -13.32 8.81 -1.39
N ARG A 45 -14.22 9.62 -1.93
CA ARG A 45 -14.09 11.06 -1.99
C ARG A 45 -14.64 11.70 -0.72
N VAL A 46 -13.92 12.69 -0.22
CA VAL A 46 -14.36 13.64 0.80
C VAL A 46 -14.26 15.03 0.18
N ILE A 47 -15.39 15.72 0.03
CA ILE A 47 -15.46 17.03 -0.59
C ILE A 47 -16.35 17.96 0.22
N GLY A 48 -15.96 19.23 0.36
CA GLY A 48 -16.74 20.27 1.04
C GLY A 48 -15.91 21.25 1.84
N PRO A 49 -16.55 22.26 2.44
CA PRO A 49 -15.86 23.33 3.18
C PRO A 49 -14.99 22.82 4.34
N ASP A 50 -15.37 21.71 4.96
CA ASP A 50 -14.64 21.11 6.09
C ASP A 50 -13.83 19.86 5.68
N ALA A 51 -13.59 19.61 4.36
CA ALA A 51 -12.91 18.41 3.88
C ALA A 51 -11.50 18.24 4.48
N GLU A 52 -10.71 19.32 4.60
CA GLU A 52 -9.39 19.27 5.23
C GLU A 52 -9.49 18.92 6.72
N LYS A 53 -10.43 19.52 7.45
CA LYS A 53 -10.61 19.27 8.89
C LYS A 53 -11.09 17.83 9.15
N PHE A 54 -12.05 17.36 8.36
CA PHE A 54 -12.55 15.99 8.46
C PHE A 54 -11.46 14.98 8.14
N THR A 55 -10.76 15.18 7.01
CA THR A 55 -9.62 14.33 6.61
C THR A 55 -8.55 14.31 7.70
N ASP A 56 -8.22 15.50 8.25
CA ASP A 56 -7.28 15.62 9.37
C ASP A 56 -7.76 14.84 10.61
N TYR A 57 -9.05 14.82 10.88
CA TYR A 57 -9.62 14.10 12.02
C TYR A 57 -9.59 12.58 11.88
N VAL A 58 -9.67 12.02 10.65
CA VAL A 58 -9.77 10.57 10.45
C VAL A 58 -8.44 9.88 10.17
N ILE A 59 -7.38 10.61 9.80
CA ILE A 59 -6.04 10.04 9.57
C ILE A 59 -5.09 10.32 10.73
N THR A 60 -4.03 9.55 10.85
CA THR A 60 -3.02 9.71 11.92
C THR A 60 -2.01 10.82 11.64
N ARG A 61 -1.87 11.30 10.40
CA ARG A 61 -0.97 12.37 9.97
C ARG A 61 -1.70 13.71 9.91
N ASP A 62 -0.94 14.80 9.83
CA ASP A 62 -1.45 16.15 9.66
C ASP A 62 -1.82 16.41 8.18
N ALA A 63 -3.12 16.42 7.87
CA ALA A 63 -3.63 16.65 6.53
C ALA A 63 -3.35 18.07 6.03
N THR A 64 -3.22 19.04 6.92
CA THR A 64 -2.98 20.47 6.57
C THR A 64 -1.63 20.70 5.89
N LYS A 65 -0.69 19.75 6.08
CA LYS A 65 0.64 19.77 5.47
C LYS A 65 0.71 19.09 4.09
N ILE A 66 -0.40 18.58 3.60
CA ILE A 66 -0.50 18.01 2.26
C ILE A 66 -1.02 19.11 1.33
N SER A 67 -0.21 19.60 0.42
CA SER A 67 -0.64 20.64 -0.54
C SER A 67 -1.60 20.04 -1.59
N PRO A 68 -2.47 20.85 -2.22
CA PRO A 68 -3.20 20.41 -3.41
C PRO A 68 -2.28 19.83 -4.49
N LEU A 69 -2.76 18.88 -5.25
CA LEU A 69 -2.03 18.08 -6.23
C LEU A 69 -0.86 17.30 -5.62
N ARG A 70 -1.04 16.84 -4.38
CA ARG A 70 -0.10 15.93 -3.70
C ARG A 70 -0.83 14.73 -3.11
N ALA A 71 -0.18 13.59 -3.20
CA ALA A 71 -0.60 12.38 -2.48
C ALA A 71 0.23 12.15 -1.22
N ARG A 72 -0.24 11.28 -0.34
CA ARG A 72 0.50 10.76 0.82
C ARG A 72 -0.02 9.40 1.22
N TYR A 73 0.88 8.51 1.59
CA TYR A 73 0.54 7.32 2.34
C TYR A 73 0.11 7.72 3.75
N VAL A 74 -1.08 7.30 4.15
CA VAL A 74 -1.67 7.65 5.45
C VAL A 74 -2.26 6.41 6.11
N ILE A 75 -2.58 6.52 7.40
CA ILE A 75 -3.20 5.43 8.16
C ILE A 75 -4.48 5.95 8.80
N LEU A 76 -5.54 5.16 8.69
CA LEU A 76 -6.75 5.32 9.46
C LEU A 76 -6.76 4.27 10.59
N CYS A 77 -7.08 4.71 11.79
CA CYS A 77 -7.20 3.82 12.93
C CYS A 77 -8.62 3.81 13.49
N ASN A 78 -8.97 2.70 14.15
CA ASN A 78 -10.14 2.68 15.04
C ASN A 78 -9.80 3.35 16.39
N TYR A 79 -10.79 3.51 17.25
CA TYR A 79 -10.62 4.12 18.59
C TYR A 79 -9.67 3.37 19.52
N LYS A 80 -9.34 2.10 19.23
CA LYS A 80 -8.36 1.30 19.96
C LYS A 80 -6.95 1.39 19.38
N GLY A 81 -6.76 2.13 18.27
CA GLY A 81 -5.50 2.30 17.58
C GLY A 81 -5.17 1.19 16.57
N GLY A 82 -6.10 0.28 16.28
CA GLY A 82 -5.95 -0.72 15.22
C GLY A 82 -6.13 -0.12 13.83
N VAL A 83 -5.38 -0.60 12.84
CA VAL A 83 -5.33 -0.07 11.47
C VAL A 83 -6.56 -0.50 10.67
N LEU A 84 -7.45 0.43 10.37
CA LEU A 84 -8.63 0.16 9.54
C LEU A 84 -8.32 0.10 8.06
N ASN A 85 -7.44 0.97 7.59
CA ASN A 85 -6.95 1.03 6.22
C ASN A 85 -5.66 1.85 6.18
N ASP A 86 -4.83 1.61 5.17
CA ASP A 86 -3.56 2.29 4.92
C ASP A 86 -3.50 2.86 3.49
N PRO A 87 -4.43 3.76 3.13
CA PRO A 87 -4.62 4.21 1.76
C PRO A 87 -3.54 5.19 1.30
N ILE A 88 -3.48 5.39 -0.01
CA ILE A 88 -2.91 6.59 -0.58
C ILE A 88 -3.98 7.69 -0.54
N LEU A 89 -3.73 8.75 0.18
CA LEU A 89 -4.58 9.93 0.21
C LEU A 89 -4.14 10.89 -0.90
N LEU A 90 -5.04 11.19 -1.84
CA LEU A 90 -4.84 12.16 -2.91
C LEU A 90 -5.55 13.46 -2.53
N ARG A 91 -4.83 14.56 -2.40
CA ARG A 91 -5.44 15.88 -2.27
C ARG A 91 -5.59 16.50 -3.64
N ILE A 92 -6.80 16.41 -4.21
CA ILE A 92 -7.11 16.90 -5.55
C ILE A 92 -7.16 18.43 -5.58
N SER A 93 -7.84 19.03 -4.59
CA SER A 93 -7.96 20.47 -4.47
C SER A 93 -7.84 20.91 -3.01
N LYS A 94 -8.15 22.17 -2.74
CA LYS A 94 -8.24 22.70 -1.38
C LYS A 94 -9.30 21.94 -0.56
N ASP A 95 -10.44 21.65 -1.17
CA ASP A 95 -11.64 21.15 -0.52
C ASP A 95 -12.06 19.76 -1.02
N GLU A 96 -11.14 19.02 -1.67
CA GLU A 96 -11.40 17.66 -2.19
C GLU A 96 -10.22 16.73 -1.95
N PHE A 97 -10.53 15.57 -1.32
CA PHE A 97 -9.59 14.48 -1.03
C PHE A 97 -10.17 13.15 -1.50
N TRP A 98 -9.32 12.30 -2.07
CA TRP A 98 -9.66 10.92 -2.39
C TRP A 98 -8.81 9.97 -1.55
N PHE A 99 -9.46 8.99 -0.93
CA PHE A 99 -8.80 7.86 -0.29
C PHE A 99 -8.78 6.71 -1.30
N SER A 100 -7.61 6.42 -1.89
CA SER A 100 -7.38 5.22 -2.69
C SER A 100 -7.17 4.06 -1.73
N LEU A 101 -8.19 3.21 -1.59
CA LEU A 101 -8.26 2.20 -0.53
C LEU A 101 -7.27 1.06 -0.77
N SER A 102 -6.74 0.51 0.31
CA SER A 102 -6.28 -0.88 0.34
C SER A 102 -7.46 -1.84 0.56
N ASP A 103 -7.22 -3.12 0.82
CA ASP A 103 -8.21 -4.20 0.80
C ASP A 103 -9.28 -4.15 1.90
N SER A 104 -9.59 -2.99 2.48
CA SER A 104 -10.71 -2.82 3.43
C SER A 104 -11.64 -1.68 3.03
N ASP A 105 -12.91 -1.79 3.45
CA ASP A 105 -13.91 -0.76 3.20
C ASP A 105 -13.99 0.23 4.36
N ILE A 106 -13.77 1.50 4.07
CA ILE A 106 -13.91 2.59 5.06
C ILE A 106 -15.00 3.60 4.71
N GLY A 107 -15.69 3.46 3.59
CA GLY A 107 -16.70 4.43 3.15
C GLY A 107 -17.78 4.63 4.21
N LEU A 108 -18.43 3.56 4.63
CA LEU A 108 -19.47 3.59 5.68
C LEU A 108 -18.90 4.02 7.05
N TYR A 109 -17.65 3.65 7.36
CA TYR A 109 -16.98 4.10 8.57
C TYR A 109 -16.81 5.63 8.59
N LEU A 110 -16.33 6.23 7.51
CA LEU A 110 -16.16 7.69 7.39
C LEU A 110 -17.50 8.41 7.50
N GLN A 111 -18.55 7.92 6.84
CA GLN A 111 -19.91 8.45 6.97
C GLN A 111 -20.41 8.35 8.41
N GLY A 112 -20.17 7.23 9.10
CA GLY A 112 -20.53 7.03 10.50
C GLY A 112 -19.81 7.99 11.45
N VAL A 113 -18.50 8.21 11.24
CA VAL A 113 -17.71 9.20 11.99
C VAL A 113 -18.28 10.61 11.77
N ASN A 114 -18.64 10.96 10.53
CA ASN A 114 -19.20 12.27 10.23
C ASN A 114 -20.61 12.46 10.79
N ALA A 115 -21.41 11.41 10.88
CA ALA A 115 -22.75 11.49 11.48
C ALA A 115 -22.71 11.98 12.95
N ASP A 116 -21.65 11.63 13.70
CA ASP A 116 -21.40 12.14 15.06
C ASP A 116 -20.80 13.56 15.04
N LYS A 117 -19.75 13.77 14.26
CA LYS A 117 -18.95 15.02 14.26
C LYS A 117 -19.56 16.16 13.46
N ARG A 118 -20.36 15.85 12.43
CA ARG A 118 -21.12 16.81 11.61
C ARG A 118 -20.28 17.87 10.91
N PHE A 119 -19.15 17.47 10.33
CA PHE A 119 -18.42 18.31 9.39
C PHE A 119 -19.24 18.56 8.14
N ASP A 120 -19.11 19.74 7.55
CA ASP A 120 -19.76 20.11 6.29
C ASP A 120 -18.99 19.50 5.11
N VAL A 121 -19.22 18.18 4.89
CA VAL A 121 -18.61 17.39 3.83
C VAL A 121 -19.58 16.38 3.24
N GLU A 122 -19.43 16.12 1.95
CA GLU A 122 -19.99 14.96 1.25
C GLU A 122 -18.95 13.85 1.21
N ILE A 123 -19.36 12.61 1.50
CA ILE A 123 -18.52 11.41 1.51
C ILE A 123 -19.18 10.35 0.65
N ASP A 124 -18.55 10.01 -0.47
CA ASP A 124 -19.07 9.06 -1.45
C ASP A 124 -17.97 8.22 -2.10
N GLU A 125 -18.34 7.06 -2.61
CA GLU A 125 -17.50 6.28 -3.50
C GLU A 125 -17.69 6.81 -4.93
N ILE A 126 -16.62 7.24 -5.56
CA ILE A 126 -16.65 7.81 -6.90
C ILE A 126 -16.24 6.79 -7.95
N ASP A 127 -16.80 6.93 -9.16
CA ASP A 127 -16.41 6.14 -10.32
C ASP A 127 -15.06 6.63 -10.89
N ALA A 128 -13.99 6.32 -10.15
CA ALA A 128 -12.61 6.60 -10.54
C ALA A 128 -11.76 5.36 -10.23
N CYS A 129 -11.32 4.66 -11.28
CA CYS A 129 -10.60 3.39 -11.14
C CYS A 129 -9.12 3.55 -11.52
N PRO A 130 -8.19 3.08 -10.69
CA PRO A 130 -6.77 3.16 -10.97
C PRO A 130 -6.28 1.98 -11.83
N VAL A 131 -5.26 2.31 -12.65
CA VAL A 131 -4.39 1.35 -13.33
C VAL A 131 -2.95 1.71 -12.98
N GLN A 132 -2.14 0.74 -12.61
CA GLN A 132 -0.72 0.96 -12.32
C GLN A 132 0.16 0.74 -13.55
N ILE A 133 1.08 1.69 -13.79
CA ILE A 133 2.09 1.66 -14.84
C ILE A 133 3.46 1.70 -14.14
N GLN A 134 4.14 0.57 -14.05
CA GLN A 134 5.31 0.43 -13.19
C GLN A 134 6.52 -0.16 -13.94
N GLY A 135 7.70 0.32 -13.62
CA GLY A 135 8.99 -0.14 -14.17
C GLY A 135 9.83 0.99 -14.75
N PRO A 136 11.10 0.72 -15.14
CA PRO A 136 12.06 1.76 -15.54
C PRO A 136 11.65 2.55 -16.79
N LYS A 137 10.76 2.01 -17.63
CA LYS A 137 10.24 2.70 -18.83
C LYS A 137 8.87 3.36 -18.60
N ALA A 138 8.34 3.36 -17.38
CA ALA A 138 7.04 3.94 -17.07
C ALA A 138 6.96 5.42 -17.44
N ILE A 139 7.98 6.21 -17.09
CA ILE A 139 7.99 7.64 -17.43
C ILE A 139 7.99 7.88 -18.94
N ALA A 140 8.72 7.07 -19.71
CA ALA A 140 8.75 7.20 -21.17
C ALA A 140 7.39 6.87 -21.79
N LEU A 141 6.72 5.82 -21.32
CA LEU A 141 5.37 5.49 -21.73
C LEU A 141 4.37 6.61 -21.37
N MET A 142 4.47 7.13 -20.13
CA MET A 142 3.59 8.21 -19.70
C MET A 142 3.78 9.49 -20.52
N LYS A 143 5.00 9.84 -20.91
CA LYS A 143 5.27 10.97 -21.81
C LYS A 143 4.60 10.81 -23.18
N ASP A 144 4.58 9.59 -23.71
CA ASP A 144 3.86 9.30 -24.94
C ASP A 144 2.34 9.42 -24.80
N LEU A 145 1.80 9.06 -23.62
CA LEU A 145 0.36 9.10 -23.35
C LEU A 145 -0.16 10.52 -23.12
N VAL A 146 0.59 11.33 -22.36
CA VAL A 146 0.12 12.66 -21.96
C VAL A 146 0.67 13.79 -22.81
N GLY A 147 1.74 13.54 -23.60
CA GLY A 147 2.36 14.55 -24.46
C GLY A 147 2.76 15.81 -23.69
N ASP A 148 2.48 16.96 -24.29
CA ASP A 148 2.81 18.28 -23.73
C ASP A 148 1.80 18.80 -22.70
N GLN A 149 0.83 17.97 -22.25
CA GLN A 149 -0.16 18.40 -21.25
C GLN A 149 0.50 18.78 -19.92
N ILE A 150 1.62 18.13 -19.59
CA ILE A 150 2.31 18.29 -18.31
C ILE A 150 3.78 17.89 -18.45
N ASP A 151 4.63 18.55 -17.70
CA ASP A 151 6.04 18.18 -17.56
C ASP A 151 6.22 17.09 -16.48
N LEU A 152 6.26 15.84 -16.92
CA LEU A 152 6.41 14.67 -16.03
C LEU A 152 7.76 14.62 -15.32
N ASP A 153 8.82 15.23 -15.85
CA ASP A 153 10.13 15.27 -15.21
C ASP A 153 10.10 16.12 -13.92
N ASN A 154 9.16 17.05 -13.83
CA ASN A 154 8.96 17.92 -12.68
C ASN A 154 7.86 17.46 -11.71
N ILE A 155 7.17 16.34 -11.98
CA ILE A 155 6.27 15.74 -11.00
C ILE A 155 7.11 15.01 -9.94
N PRO A 156 7.09 15.44 -8.67
CA PRO A 156 7.84 14.75 -7.63
C PRO A 156 7.11 13.46 -7.20
N PHE A 157 7.82 12.56 -6.54
CA PHE A 157 7.21 11.40 -5.88
C PHE A 157 6.04 11.85 -4.98
N TYR A 158 4.91 11.17 -5.07
CA TYR A 158 3.61 11.61 -4.53
C TYR A 158 3.05 12.88 -5.17
N GLY A 159 3.51 13.30 -6.35
CA GLY A 159 2.89 14.37 -7.12
C GLY A 159 1.67 13.88 -7.89
N LEU A 160 0.67 14.74 -8.03
CA LEU A 160 -0.54 14.50 -8.81
C LEU A 160 -0.60 15.45 -10.00
N ALA A 161 -1.31 15.05 -11.03
CA ALA A 161 -1.73 15.95 -12.10
C ALA A 161 -3.04 15.49 -12.73
N GLU A 162 -3.82 16.44 -13.23
CA GLU A 162 -4.98 16.17 -14.07
C GLU A 162 -4.55 16.16 -15.54
N VAL A 163 -4.88 15.10 -16.25
CA VAL A 163 -4.48 14.87 -17.64
C VAL A 163 -5.59 14.18 -18.42
N THR A 164 -5.41 14.10 -19.72
CA THR A 164 -6.25 13.30 -20.62
C THR A 164 -5.45 12.11 -21.13
N VAL A 165 -5.97 10.90 -20.98
CA VAL A 165 -5.43 9.65 -21.52
C VAL A 165 -6.50 8.98 -22.37
N GLY A 166 -6.19 8.64 -23.63
CA GLY A 166 -7.18 8.07 -24.55
C GLY A 166 -8.40 8.96 -24.78
N GLY A 167 -8.24 10.29 -24.69
CA GLY A 167 -9.33 11.25 -24.79
C GLY A 167 -10.23 11.35 -23.55
N ARG A 168 -9.83 10.72 -22.41
CA ARG A 168 -10.63 10.66 -21.19
C ARG A 168 -9.92 11.34 -20.02
N SER A 169 -10.71 12.00 -19.17
CA SER A 169 -10.20 12.74 -17.99
C SER A 169 -9.64 11.77 -16.94
N CYS A 170 -8.40 11.98 -16.56
CA CYS A 170 -7.69 11.19 -15.56
C CYS A 170 -7.00 12.08 -14.55
N VAL A 171 -6.78 11.54 -13.36
CA VAL A 171 -5.76 12.00 -12.41
C VAL A 171 -4.61 11.03 -12.49
N ILE A 172 -3.38 11.52 -12.60
CA ILE A 172 -2.20 10.67 -12.45
C ILE A 172 -1.50 10.96 -11.15
N SER A 173 -0.91 9.92 -10.57
CA SER A 173 -0.08 10.00 -9.36
C SER A 173 1.26 9.33 -9.61
N GLN A 174 2.36 9.93 -9.16
CA GLN A 174 3.65 9.25 -9.13
C GLN A 174 3.75 8.38 -7.88
N THR A 175 3.01 7.28 -7.91
CA THR A 175 2.87 6.28 -6.85
C THR A 175 2.86 4.88 -7.46
N GLY A 176 2.81 3.85 -6.62
CA GLY A 176 2.69 2.46 -7.02
C GLY A 176 2.97 1.47 -5.89
N PHE A 177 2.58 0.23 -6.12
CA PHE A 177 2.68 -0.88 -5.15
C PHE A 177 3.80 -1.88 -5.50
N SER A 178 4.91 -1.39 -6.07
CA SER A 178 5.98 -2.27 -6.59
C SER A 178 7.38 -1.95 -6.09
N GLY A 179 7.59 -0.76 -5.54
CA GLY A 179 8.93 -0.24 -5.25
C GLY A 179 9.76 0.11 -6.50
N GLU A 180 9.16 0.04 -7.70
CA GLU A 180 9.75 0.56 -8.93
C GLU A 180 9.24 1.98 -9.21
N SER A 181 9.91 2.69 -10.09
CA SER A 181 9.41 3.96 -10.62
C SER A 181 8.12 3.72 -11.40
N GLY A 182 7.11 4.55 -11.18
CA GLY A 182 5.85 4.37 -11.89
C GLY A 182 4.81 5.41 -11.58
N TYR A 183 3.65 5.17 -12.17
CA TYR A 183 2.47 6.03 -12.06
C TYR A 183 1.23 5.19 -11.85
N GLU A 184 0.24 5.79 -11.23
CA GLU A 184 -1.14 5.32 -11.20
C GLU A 184 -1.99 6.28 -12.01
N ILE A 185 -2.84 5.74 -12.89
CA ILE A 185 -3.78 6.51 -13.71
C ILE A 185 -5.17 6.26 -13.18
N TYR A 186 -5.78 7.24 -12.54
CA TYR A 186 -7.15 7.20 -12.01
C TYR A 186 -8.10 7.73 -13.07
N LEU A 187 -8.79 6.83 -13.77
CA LEU A 187 -9.75 7.19 -14.81
C LEU A 187 -11.07 7.62 -14.19
N ARG A 188 -11.52 8.85 -14.49
CA ARG A 188 -12.86 9.35 -14.11
C ARG A 188 -13.93 8.74 -15.02
N ASN A 189 -15.08 8.40 -14.45
CA ASN A 189 -16.18 7.70 -15.14
C ASN A 189 -15.70 6.38 -15.77
N ALA A 190 -14.97 5.60 -14.99
CA ALA A 190 -14.31 4.37 -15.43
C ALA A 190 -15.32 3.34 -15.96
N THR A 191 -16.50 3.25 -15.37
CA THR A 191 -17.59 2.39 -15.84
C THR A 191 -17.93 2.59 -17.31
N LEU A 192 -17.74 3.81 -17.82
CA LEU A 192 -18.06 4.14 -19.22
C LEU A 192 -16.84 4.08 -20.15
N TYR A 193 -15.64 4.31 -19.63
CA TYR A 193 -14.48 4.63 -20.47
C TYR A 193 -13.24 3.78 -20.19
N ALA A 194 -13.38 2.68 -19.44
CA ALA A 194 -12.23 1.84 -19.09
C ALA A 194 -11.50 1.32 -20.33
N ASP A 195 -12.24 0.84 -21.34
CA ASP A 195 -11.66 0.28 -22.56
C ASP A 195 -10.87 1.34 -23.34
N ASP A 196 -11.39 2.57 -23.46
CA ASP A 196 -10.71 3.66 -24.20
C ASP A 196 -9.34 3.98 -23.60
N MET A 197 -9.26 4.08 -22.28
CA MET A 197 -8.00 4.36 -21.57
C MET A 197 -7.05 3.15 -21.64
N TRP A 198 -7.58 1.94 -21.40
CA TRP A 198 -6.79 0.71 -21.42
C TRP A 198 -6.15 0.47 -22.79
N ASP A 199 -6.93 0.60 -23.87
CA ASP A 199 -6.45 0.45 -25.25
C ASP A 199 -5.41 1.49 -25.62
N ALA A 200 -5.61 2.75 -25.20
CA ALA A 200 -4.62 3.81 -25.41
C ALA A 200 -3.28 3.49 -24.73
N VAL A 201 -3.31 2.98 -23.49
CA VAL A 201 -2.09 2.56 -22.78
C VAL A 201 -1.43 1.37 -23.47
N LEU A 202 -2.20 0.37 -23.90
CA LEU A 202 -1.67 -0.80 -24.64
C LEU A 202 -1.00 -0.37 -25.94
N GLU A 203 -1.64 0.51 -26.72
CA GLU A 203 -1.10 0.97 -28.00
C GLU A 203 0.22 1.73 -27.81
N ALA A 204 0.23 2.72 -26.91
CA ALA A 204 1.44 3.47 -26.58
C ALA A 204 2.54 2.57 -25.99
N GLY A 205 2.16 1.53 -25.26
CA GLY A 205 3.06 0.59 -24.59
C GLY A 205 3.85 -0.32 -25.53
N LYS A 206 3.38 -0.55 -26.78
CA LYS A 206 4.02 -1.48 -27.71
C LYS A 206 5.50 -1.19 -27.92
N LYS A 207 5.88 0.06 -28.12
CA LYS A 207 7.29 0.46 -28.33
C LYS A 207 8.14 0.42 -27.06
N HIS A 208 7.53 0.29 -25.88
CA HIS A 208 8.21 0.22 -24.59
C HIS A 208 8.32 -1.21 -24.05
N ASN A 209 7.85 -2.21 -24.79
CA ASN A 209 7.71 -3.59 -24.35
C ASN A 209 6.80 -3.71 -23.11
N LEU A 210 5.67 -2.99 -23.13
CA LEU A 210 4.67 -3.08 -22.08
C LEU A 210 4.15 -4.51 -21.95
N MET A 211 4.12 -5.01 -20.72
CA MET A 211 3.50 -6.28 -20.38
C MET A 211 2.34 -6.04 -19.41
N VAL A 212 1.18 -6.66 -19.70
CA VAL A 212 0.08 -6.75 -18.73
C VAL A 212 0.40 -7.88 -17.75
N ILE A 213 0.41 -7.58 -16.47
CA ILE A 213 0.73 -8.52 -15.38
C ILE A 213 -0.35 -8.52 -14.30
N ALA A 214 -0.28 -9.49 -13.39
CA ALA A 214 -0.99 -9.44 -12.11
C ALA A 214 -0.28 -8.49 -11.12
N PRO A 215 -0.95 -8.07 -10.00
CA PRO A 215 -0.28 -7.28 -8.96
C PRO A 215 1.03 -7.90 -8.51
N ALA A 216 2.09 -7.09 -8.49
CA ALA A 216 3.46 -7.57 -8.33
C ALA A 216 3.82 -7.85 -6.85
N HIS A 217 3.18 -8.83 -6.21
CA HIS A 217 3.40 -9.17 -4.79
C HIS A 217 4.87 -9.42 -4.44
N HIS A 218 5.61 -10.10 -5.33
CA HIS A 218 7.05 -10.32 -5.15
C HIS A 218 7.82 -8.99 -5.03
N ARG A 219 7.43 -7.96 -5.80
CA ARG A 219 8.10 -6.65 -5.75
C ARG A 219 7.74 -5.86 -4.51
N ARG A 220 6.45 -5.84 -4.11
CA ARG A 220 6.04 -5.15 -2.90
C ARG A 220 6.74 -5.71 -1.65
N ILE A 221 6.89 -7.05 -1.57
CA ILE A 221 7.59 -7.72 -0.46
C ILE A 221 9.07 -7.34 -0.45
N GLN A 222 9.74 -7.32 -1.59
CA GLN A 222 11.13 -6.87 -1.71
C GLN A 222 11.31 -5.40 -1.31
N ALA A 223 10.32 -4.56 -1.59
CA ALA A 223 10.32 -3.14 -1.24
C ALA A 223 9.88 -2.87 0.21
N GLY A 224 9.38 -3.88 0.93
CA GLY A 224 8.86 -3.71 2.28
C GLY A 224 7.49 -3.03 2.33
N ILE A 225 6.73 -3.07 1.25
CA ILE A 225 5.38 -2.50 1.17
C ILE A 225 4.38 -3.51 1.72
N LEU A 226 3.63 -3.10 2.73
CA LEU A 226 2.63 -3.93 3.39
C LEU A 226 1.37 -4.08 2.55
N SER A 227 0.64 -5.16 2.76
CA SER A 227 -0.69 -5.39 2.19
C SER A 227 -1.68 -5.55 3.32
N TRP A 228 -2.73 -4.74 3.33
CA TRP A 228 -3.80 -4.84 4.31
C TRP A 228 -4.54 -6.18 4.14
N GLY A 229 -4.93 -6.81 5.22
CA GLY A 229 -5.50 -8.16 5.21
C GLY A 229 -4.44 -9.29 5.17
N GLN A 230 -3.25 -9.02 4.61
CA GLN A 230 -2.14 -9.98 4.57
C GLN A 230 -1.12 -9.72 5.69
N ASP A 231 -0.59 -8.51 5.77
CA ASP A 231 0.48 -8.15 6.72
C ASP A 231 -0.02 -7.35 7.91
N LEU A 232 -1.16 -6.73 7.82
CA LEU A 232 -1.80 -5.98 8.90
C LEU A 232 -3.32 -5.92 8.69
N ASP A 233 -4.04 -5.68 9.79
CA ASP A 233 -5.48 -5.51 9.82
C ASP A 233 -5.90 -4.64 11.02
N HIS A 234 -7.20 -4.61 11.32
CA HIS A 234 -7.76 -3.82 12.43
C HIS A 234 -7.36 -4.28 13.83
N GLU A 235 -6.75 -5.45 13.99
CA GLU A 235 -6.19 -5.94 15.26
C GLU A 235 -4.73 -5.49 15.47
N HIS A 236 -4.07 -5.05 14.40
CA HIS A 236 -2.70 -4.56 14.43
C HIS A 236 -2.65 -3.04 14.57
N ASN A 237 -1.70 -2.52 15.33
CA ASN A 237 -1.50 -1.08 15.48
C ASN A 237 -0.27 -0.60 14.68
N PRO A 238 -0.17 0.71 14.36
CA PRO A 238 0.92 1.23 13.55
C PRO A 238 2.33 0.96 14.11
N PHE A 239 2.50 0.95 15.43
CA PHE A 239 3.82 0.69 16.04
C PHE A 239 4.24 -0.76 15.83
N GLN A 240 3.30 -1.70 15.97
CA GLN A 240 3.50 -3.12 15.74
C GLN A 240 3.86 -3.42 14.28
N CYS A 241 3.37 -2.62 13.33
CA CYS A 241 3.63 -2.76 11.89
C CYS A 241 4.82 -1.93 11.39
N ASN A 242 5.65 -1.36 12.27
CA ASN A 242 6.73 -0.42 11.92
C ASN A 242 6.26 0.86 11.21
N LEU A 243 4.99 1.19 11.29
CA LEU A 243 4.38 2.40 10.71
C LEU A 243 4.26 3.56 11.72
N GLY A 244 4.91 3.45 12.87
CA GLY A 244 4.88 4.48 13.92
C GLY A 244 5.32 5.87 13.46
N TYR A 245 6.14 5.97 12.41
CA TYR A 245 6.52 7.24 11.78
C TYR A 245 5.35 7.94 11.06
N GLN A 246 4.26 7.23 10.80
CA GLN A 246 3.03 7.79 10.23
C GLN A 246 2.10 8.40 11.29
N VAL A 247 2.42 8.22 12.56
CA VAL A 247 1.55 8.63 13.67
C VAL A 247 2.03 9.95 14.23
N SER A 248 1.27 11.02 13.99
CA SER A 248 1.52 12.35 14.55
C SER A 248 0.96 12.43 15.96
N LEU A 249 1.85 12.36 16.94
CA LEU A 249 1.53 12.57 18.35
C LEU A 249 2.13 13.91 18.82
N SER A 250 1.68 14.40 19.99
CA SER A 250 2.26 15.59 20.60
C SER A 250 3.77 15.45 20.78
N GLY A 251 4.55 16.36 20.23
CA GLY A 251 6.01 16.30 20.23
C GLY A 251 6.63 17.31 19.30
N LYS A 252 7.87 17.12 18.94
CA LYS A 252 8.61 17.98 18.02
C LYS A 252 8.86 17.25 16.71
N GLY A 253 8.48 17.83 15.59
CA GLY A 253 8.77 17.26 14.28
C GLY A 253 7.91 17.84 13.16
N GLU A 254 8.30 17.58 11.92
CA GLU A 254 7.62 18.06 10.71
C GLU A 254 6.15 17.61 10.63
N TRP A 255 5.84 16.47 11.21
CA TRP A 255 4.53 15.83 11.18
C TRP A 255 3.80 15.89 12.52
N GLU A 256 4.21 16.80 13.41
CA GLU A 256 3.52 17.01 14.67
C GLU A 256 2.08 17.46 14.42
N LYS A 257 1.14 16.68 14.91
CA LYS A 257 -0.28 16.97 14.84
C LYS A 257 -0.76 17.53 16.16
N LYS A 258 -1.27 18.76 16.12
CA LYS A 258 -1.78 19.47 17.32
C LYS A 258 -3.24 19.11 17.63
N GLY A 259 -4.03 18.73 16.62
CA GLY A 259 -5.45 18.41 16.74
C GLY A 259 -5.72 17.03 17.36
N ASP A 260 -6.98 16.78 17.64
CA ASP A 260 -7.49 15.46 17.98
C ASP A 260 -7.80 14.67 16.69
N TYR A 261 -7.70 13.34 16.78
CA TYR A 261 -8.07 12.43 15.68
C TYR A 261 -8.45 11.07 16.22
N VAL A 262 -9.12 10.27 15.40
CA VAL A 262 -9.59 8.94 15.79
C VAL A 262 -8.41 8.04 16.17
N GLY A 263 -8.48 7.42 17.34
CA GLY A 263 -7.45 6.52 17.87
C GLY A 263 -6.29 7.20 18.59
N LYS A 264 -6.20 8.55 18.58
CA LYS A 264 -5.07 9.29 19.16
C LYS A 264 -4.76 8.89 20.60
N GLN A 265 -5.77 8.84 21.48
CA GLN A 265 -5.58 8.50 22.90
C GLN A 265 -4.99 7.09 23.09
N ALA A 266 -5.46 6.13 22.31
CA ALA A 266 -4.92 4.76 22.35
C ALA A 266 -3.46 4.72 21.87
N LEU A 267 -3.14 5.43 20.79
CA LEU A 267 -1.80 5.51 20.22
C LEU A 267 -0.83 6.27 21.17
N GLU A 268 -1.27 7.34 21.83
CA GLU A 268 -0.50 8.04 22.86
C GLU A 268 -0.17 7.12 24.03
N LYS A 269 -1.17 6.36 24.52
CA LYS A 269 -0.97 5.38 25.56
C LYS A 269 0.03 4.30 25.15
N MET A 270 -0.12 3.70 23.98
CA MET A 270 0.80 2.69 23.47
C MET A 270 2.25 3.21 23.37
N LYS A 271 2.42 4.45 22.89
CA LYS A 271 3.74 5.09 22.81
C LYS A 271 4.35 5.35 24.17
N ALA A 272 3.54 5.76 25.16
CA ALA A 272 4.00 5.93 26.53
C ALA A 272 4.40 4.57 27.14
N ASP A 273 3.55 3.55 27.01
CA ASP A 273 3.84 2.18 27.48
C ASP A 273 5.18 1.68 26.90
N LEU A 274 5.41 1.84 25.59
CA LEU A 274 6.68 1.46 24.96
C LEU A 274 7.89 2.22 25.55
N LYS A 275 7.75 3.52 25.78
CA LYS A 275 8.81 4.35 26.36
C LYS A 275 9.15 3.95 27.78
N ASP A 276 8.16 3.52 28.54
CA ASP A 276 8.29 3.08 29.93
C ASP A 276 8.71 1.62 30.05
N GLY A 277 9.01 0.95 28.93
CA GLY A 277 9.45 -0.44 28.85
C GLY A 277 8.33 -1.48 28.98
N HIS A 278 7.08 -1.04 28.87
CA HIS A 278 5.93 -1.94 28.81
C HIS A 278 5.75 -2.46 27.38
N LYS A 279 5.04 -3.58 27.26
CA LYS A 279 4.76 -4.21 25.95
C LYS A 279 3.28 -4.07 25.61
N PRO A 280 2.87 -3.01 24.87
CA PRO A 280 1.46 -2.83 24.50
C PRO A 280 0.97 -3.86 23.49
N TYR A 281 1.91 -4.60 22.86
CA TYR A 281 1.64 -5.72 21.95
C TYR A 281 2.71 -6.82 22.13
N LYS A 282 2.38 -8.04 21.70
CA LYS A 282 3.23 -9.22 21.91
C LYS A 282 4.16 -9.52 20.74
N LEU A 283 3.70 -9.25 19.53
CA LEU A 283 4.38 -9.58 18.29
C LEU A 283 4.68 -8.31 17.50
N GLN A 284 5.79 -8.33 16.78
CA GLN A 284 6.22 -7.22 15.92
C GLN A 284 6.45 -7.72 14.51
N LEU A 285 6.00 -6.97 13.51
CA LEU A 285 6.29 -7.22 12.11
C LEU A 285 7.77 -7.00 11.82
N VAL A 286 8.36 -7.94 11.11
CA VAL A 286 9.78 -7.91 10.70
C VAL A 286 9.97 -8.47 9.30
N GLY A 287 11.09 -8.11 8.66
CA GLY A 287 11.61 -8.81 7.50
C GLY A 287 12.46 -10.01 7.92
N LEU A 288 12.29 -11.13 7.23
CA LEU A 288 12.96 -12.39 7.50
C LEU A 288 13.66 -12.92 6.25
N GLU A 289 14.81 -13.58 6.43
CA GLU A 289 15.37 -14.47 5.41
C GLU A 289 15.01 -15.92 5.78
N ILE A 290 14.49 -16.69 4.81
CA ILE A 290 14.09 -18.08 5.00
C ILE A 290 15.04 -18.98 4.22
N GLY A 291 15.58 -19.99 4.88
CA GLY A 291 16.39 -21.04 4.25
C GLY A 291 15.53 -22.00 3.42
N GLY A 292 16.18 -22.98 2.78
CA GLY A 292 15.51 -24.03 2.03
C GLY A 292 15.52 -23.81 0.52
N LYS A 293 14.69 -24.57 -0.19
CA LYS A 293 14.49 -24.42 -1.64
C LYS A 293 13.80 -23.09 -1.97
N PRO A 294 13.96 -22.55 -3.19
CA PRO A 294 13.17 -21.41 -3.63
C PRO A 294 11.68 -21.66 -3.41
N ILE A 295 11.00 -20.66 -2.85
CA ILE A 295 9.54 -20.68 -2.69
C ILE A 295 8.96 -20.39 -4.07
N ASP A 296 8.29 -21.37 -4.64
CA ASP A 296 7.71 -21.35 -5.99
C ASP A 296 6.19 -21.52 -5.99
N GLU A 297 5.58 -21.52 -4.80
CA GLU A 297 4.14 -21.63 -4.63
C GLU A 297 3.60 -20.43 -3.83
N TYR A 298 2.38 -20.03 -4.16
CA TYR A 298 1.64 -19.07 -3.33
C TYR A 298 1.31 -19.71 -1.98
N ALA A 299 1.60 -18.99 -0.89
CA ALA A 299 1.26 -19.41 0.46
C ALA A 299 -0.12 -18.83 0.84
N PRO A 300 -1.20 -19.62 0.75
CA PRO A 300 -2.54 -19.14 1.07
C PRO A 300 -2.73 -18.90 2.56
N ASP A 301 -1.98 -19.64 3.40
CA ASP A 301 -2.07 -19.60 4.84
C ASP A 301 -0.80 -19.02 5.46
N PHE A 302 -0.91 -18.49 6.66
CA PHE A 302 0.23 -18.04 7.44
C PHE A 302 1.04 -19.21 7.95
N TRP A 303 2.35 -19.18 7.75
CA TRP A 303 3.26 -20.21 8.23
C TRP A 303 3.69 -19.92 9.66
N LEU A 304 3.45 -20.85 10.55
CA LEU A 304 3.87 -20.70 11.95
C LEU A 304 5.39 -20.69 12.07
N VAL A 305 5.90 -19.96 13.05
CA VAL A 305 7.31 -19.95 13.42
C VAL A 305 7.48 -20.30 14.89
N SER A 306 8.52 -21.09 15.19
CA SER A 306 8.95 -21.44 16.55
C SER A 306 10.36 -20.93 16.81
N PRO A 307 10.80 -20.79 18.07
CA PRO A 307 12.20 -20.51 18.39
C PRO A 307 13.16 -21.48 17.71
N GLY A 308 14.37 -21.03 17.35
CA GLY A 308 15.34 -21.84 16.61
C GLY A 308 15.83 -23.09 17.35
N ASP A 309 15.84 -23.05 18.65
CA ASP A 309 16.17 -24.17 19.58
C ASP A 309 14.99 -25.12 19.82
N GLY A 310 13.80 -24.82 19.32
CA GLY A 310 12.57 -25.59 19.46
C GLY A 310 11.57 -24.94 20.42
N GLY A 311 10.41 -25.54 20.54
CA GLY A 311 9.32 -25.08 21.39
C GLY A 311 8.03 -24.82 20.58
N ASP A 312 7.02 -24.33 21.30
CA ASP A 312 5.72 -24.02 20.72
C ASP A 312 5.80 -22.86 19.71
N PRO A 313 4.88 -22.79 18.74
CA PRO A 313 4.78 -21.67 17.84
C PRO A 313 4.66 -20.33 18.58
N CYS A 314 5.48 -19.37 18.20
CA CYS A 314 5.56 -18.07 18.86
C CYS A 314 5.26 -16.89 17.94
N GLY A 315 5.07 -17.13 16.64
CA GLY A 315 4.78 -16.13 15.64
C GLY A 315 4.38 -16.76 14.32
N PHE A 316 4.33 -15.96 13.26
CA PHE A 316 3.89 -16.42 11.93
C PHE A 316 4.46 -15.56 10.82
N ILE A 317 4.56 -16.14 9.63
CA ILE A 317 4.93 -15.48 8.37
C ILE A 317 3.66 -15.09 7.62
N THR A 318 3.60 -13.86 7.13
CA THR A 318 2.46 -13.32 6.39
C THR A 318 2.69 -13.33 4.87
N SER A 319 3.89 -13.02 4.42
CA SER A 319 4.19 -12.77 3.02
C SER A 319 5.55 -13.36 2.64
N PRO A 320 5.65 -14.68 2.41
CA PRO A 320 6.89 -15.32 1.96
C PRO A 320 7.06 -15.18 0.44
N TRP A 321 8.30 -15.03 -0.02
CA TRP A 321 8.62 -14.95 -1.44
C TRP A 321 10.09 -15.31 -1.75
N TYR A 322 10.36 -15.83 -2.95
CA TYR A 322 11.72 -15.98 -3.44
C TYR A 322 12.22 -14.68 -4.08
N HIS A 323 13.40 -14.22 -3.67
CA HIS A 323 14.06 -13.05 -4.24
C HIS A 323 15.09 -13.48 -5.28
N PRO A 324 14.82 -13.38 -6.59
CA PRO A 324 15.68 -13.95 -7.64
C PRO A 324 17.09 -13.35 -7.66
N GLU A 325 17.20 -12.03 -7.56
CA GLU A 325 18.50 -11.32 -7.60
C GLU A 325 19.41 -11.68 -6.41
N LYS A 326 18.82 -12.00 -5.26
CA LYS A 326 19.59 -12.40 -4.06
C LYS A 326 19.77 -13.90 -3.93
N GLY A 327 19.03 -14.69 -4.72
CA GLY A 327 19.02 -16.15 -4.61
C GLY A 327 18.54 -16.66 -3.25
N LYS A 328 17.62 -15.94 -2.60
CA LYS A 328 17.15 -16.23 -1.23
C LYS A 328 15.65 -16.09 -1.13
N ASN A 329 15.05 -16.88 -0.24
CA ASN A 329 13.69 -16.61 0.20
C ASN A 329 13.69 -15.47 1.23
N ILE A 330 12.73 -14.57 1.07
CA ILE A 330 12.46 -13.46 2.00
C ILE A 330 11.02 -13.53 2.46
N ALA A 331 10.71 -12.92 3.58
CA ALA A 331 9.34 -12.84 4.06
C ALA A 331 9.11 -11.62 4.93
N MET A 332 7.85 -11.25 5.08
CA MET A 332 7.35 -10.49 6.21
C MET A 332 6.69 -11.45 7.19
N GLY A 333 6.72 -11.12 8.47
CA GLY A 333 6.09 -11.94 9.49
C GLY A 333 6.18 -11.32 10.86
N TYR A 334 5.44 -11.90 11.78
CA TYR A 334 5.36 -11.46 13.17
C TYR A 334 6.14 -12.40 14.08
N ILE A 335 7.05 -11.84 14.85
CA ILE A 335 7.83 -12.57 15.86
C ILE A 335 7.69 -11.89 17.22
N PRO A 336 8.02 -12.60 18.33
CA PRO A 336 7.93 -12.05 19.67
C PRO A 336 8.72 -10.75 19.81
N PHE A 337 8.08 -9.74 20.37
CA PHE A 337 8.69 -8.46 20.70
C PHE A 337 9.15 -8.45 22.14
N ASP A 338 10.43 -8.20 22.39
CA ASP A 338 11.01 -8.20 23.73
C ASP A 338 10.82 -6.87 24.50
N GLY A 339 10.31 -5.84 23.83
CA GLY A 339 10.10 -4.51 24.40
C GLY A 339 11.31 -3.58 24.26
N THR A 340 12.42 -4.03 23.67
CA THR A 340 13.62 -3.22 23.51
C THR A 340 13.48 -2.24 22.34
N LEU A 341 13.74 -0.98 22.62
CA LEU A 341 13.77 0.08 21.60
C LEU A 341 15.21 0.56 21.34
N ASN A 342 15.48 1.01 20.13
CA ASN A 342 16.71 1.71 19.80
C ASN A 342 16.67 3.18 20.27
N ALA A 343 17.75 3.91 20.10
CA ALA A 343 17.87 5.32 20.51
C ALA A 343 16.84 6.26 19.86
N ASN A 344 16.24 5.85 18.73
CA ASN A 344 15.20 6.59 18.02
C ASN A 344 13.77 6.17 18.41
N GLY A 345 13.64 5.24 19.38
CA GLY A 345 12.34 4.75 19.86
C GLY A 345 11.66 3.73 18.95
N PHE A 346 12.40 3.10 18.02
CA PHE A 346 11.92 1.99 17.21
C PHE A 346 12.36 0.64 17.82
N PRO A 347 11.63 -0.46 17.55
CA PRO A 347 12.03 -1.79 17.97
C PRO A 347 13.47 -2.11 17.57
N LYS A 348 14.24 -2.65 18.53
CA LYS A 348 15.62 -3.10 18.30
C LYS A 348 15.61 -4.60 18.07
N TRP A 349 16.27 -5.03 17.02
CA TRP A 349 16.37 -6.44 16.64
C TRP A 349 17.78 -6.97 16.78
N ASP A 350 17.90 -8.20 17.28
CA ASP A 350 19.10 -9.00 17.09
C ASP A 350 19.00 -9.75 15.77
N LEU A 351 19.77 -9.31 14.77
CA LEU A 351 19.80 -9.90 13.42
C LEU A 351 20.37 -11.34 13.43
N GLY A 352 20.89 -11.83 14.55
CA GLY A 352 21.32 -13.21 14.73
C GLY A 352 20.23 -14.17 15.19
N MET A 353 19.05 -13.69 15.56
CA MET A 353 17.94 -14.54 15.98
C MET A 353 17.52 -15.52 14.88
N LYS A 354 17.29 -16.77 15.28
CA LYS A 354 16.87 -17.85 14.38
C LYS A 354 15.52 -18.41 14.80
N TYR A 355 14.71 -18.71 13.80
CA TYR A 355 13.40 -19.31 13.96
C TYR A 355 13.27 -20.55 13.06
N LYS A 356 12.43 -21.49 13.45
CA LYS A 356 11.98 -22.58 12.59
C LYS A 356 10.67 -22.18 11.94
N VAL A 357 10.58 -22.37 10.63
CA VAL A 357 9.36 -22.15 9.86
C VAL A 357 8.67 -23.50 9.68
N HIS A 358 7.40 -23.56 10.01
CA HIS A 358 6.56 -24.73 9.80
C HIS A 358 5.80 -24.53 8.49
N LEU A 359 6.23 -25.26 7.45
CA LEU A 359 5.50 -25.31 6.19
C LEU A 359 4.24 -26.19 6.38
N PRO A 360 3.11 -25.83 5.72
CA PRO A 360 1.90 -26.62 5.80
C PRO A 360 2.05 -28.02 5.23
#